data_fe347d38174b2bde757cba85894dfd55
#
_entry.id   fe347d38174b2bde757cba85894dfd55
#
_cell.length_a   1.000
_cell.length_b   1.000
_cell.length_c   1.000
_cell.angle_alpha   90.00
_cell.angle_beta   90.00
_cell.angle_gamma   90.00
#
_symmetry.space_group_name_H-M   'P 1'
#
loop_
_entity.id
_entity.type
_entity.pdbx_description
1 polymer ?
#
loop_
_entity_poly.entity_id
_entity_poly.type
_entity_poly.pdbx_seq_one_letter_code
_entity_poly.pdbx_strand_id
1 'polypeptide(L)'
;MYDIKLTNYTPEPTPVSTDRIIAAHYYAAWKKGAPGIHNGFDDLHDYPERTPLMGYYDEENPAVCDWEIKWAVEHGINCFIHCWYRKLDNMGKPVAVNDLRCGHGLHEALFHAKYQKFMKFAIMFGLCNGSTDEQVYEENIARGYDFRFGYDSGYIPEKDFPDEEEVINGQCERFKQYLRLDPMKHIATASCFRDATPRTTEHWISMGYKFHKEKKWRLSPEKFRLVLRGMKEAADKLPDGAWAKRIMMIDNWNEWDEGHYVSPSHEFGFKYLQAKICERKLH
;
A
#
# COMPACT_ATOMS: atom_id res chain seq x y z
N MET A 1 1.60 -23.89 -9.41
CA MET A 1 1.04 -22.72 -10.13
C MET A 1 -0.39 -22.59 -9.63
N TYR A 2 -0.67 -21.54 -8.83
CA TYR A 2 -2.02 -21.32 -8.30
C TYR A 2 -2.80 -20.55 -9.36
N ASP A 3 -3.69 -21.25 -10.05
CA ASP A 3 -4.63 -20.62 -11.00
C ASP A 3 -5.89 -20.22 -10.19
N ILE A 4 -5.85 -19.00 -9.63
CA ILE A 4 -7.03 -18.47 -8.94
C ILE A 4 -7.97 -17.97 -10.02
N LYS A 5 -8.91 -18.79 -10.39
CA LYS A 5 -10.02 -18.34 -11.23
C LYS A 5 -10.83 -17.32 -10.42
N LEU A 6 -10.83 -16.07 -10.87
CA LEU A 6 -11.75 -15.04 -10.40
C LEU A 6 -13.18 -15.50 -10.76
N THR A 7 -13.73 -16.35 -9.94
CA THR A 7 -15.14 -16.73 -9.99
C THR A 7 -15.91 -15.75 -9.10
N ASN A 8 -17.20 -15.61 -9.33
CA ASN A 8 -18.10 -14.81 -8.47
C ASN A 8 -18.21 -15.35 -7.04
N TYR A 9 -17.36 -16.32 -6.68
CA TYR A 9 -17.33 -16.95 -5.37
C TYR A 9 -15.96 -16.78 -4.74
N THR A 10 -15.89 -15.86 -3.78
CA THR A 10 -14.79 -15.75 -2.83
C THR A 10 -15.27 -16.33 -1.50
N PRO A 11 -14.55 -17.31 -0.89
CA PRO A 11 -14.90 -17.83 0.43
C PRO A 11 -14.91 -16.72 1.49
N GLU A 12 -15.80 -16.80 2.47
CA GLU A 12 -15.87 -15.82 3.55
C GLU A 12 -14.52 -15.72 4.28
N PRO A 13 -14.02 -14.50 4.55
CA PRO A 13 -12.79 -14.30 5.28
C PRO A 13 -12.87 -14.78 6.72
N THR A 14 -11.75 -15.28 7.24
CA THR A 14 -11.56 -15.54 8.67
C THR A 14 -10.52 -14.53 9.21
N PRO A 15 -10.93 -13.31 9.60
CA PRO A 15 -10.00 -12.25 9.98
C PRO A 15 -9.13 -12.63 11.18
N VAL A 16 -7.86 -12.26 11.11
CA VAL A 16 -6.93 -12.35 12.25
C VAL A 16 -7.16 -11.14 13.16
N SER A 17 -7.36 -11.40 14.46
CA SER A 17 -7.45 -10.32 15.44
C SER A 17 -6.10 -9.64 15.60
N THR A 18 -6.11 -8.30 15.64
CA THR A 18 -4.92 -7.46 15.83
C THR A 18 -5.15 -6.49 16.97
N ASP A 19 -4.08 -6.12 17.68
CA ASP A 19 -4.12 -5.15 18.80
C ASP A 19 -4.15 -3.68 18.31
N ARG A 20 -3.99 -3.47 17.01
CA ARG A 20 -3.94 -2.15 16.37
C ARG A 20 -4.43 -2.21 14.92
N ILE A 21 -4.60 -1.05 14.33
CA ILE A 21 -4.84 -0.95 12.89
C ILE A 21 -3.52 -1.24 12.17
N ILE A 22 -3.52 -2.24 11.31
CA ILE A 22 -2.46 -2.52 10.36
C ILE A 22 -2.97 -2.07 9.00
N ALA A 23 -2.44 -0.96 8.54
CA ALA A 23 -2.86 -0.33 7.30
C ALA A 23 -1.86 -0.63 6.18
N ALA A 24 -2.32 -0.79 4.96
CA ALA A 24 -1.46 -0.85 3.79
C ALA A 24 -1.85 0.24 2.79
N HIS A 25 -0.86 0.93 2.23
CA HIS A 25 -1.08 1.80 1.08
C HIS A 25 -1.65 0.98 -0.06
N TYR A 26 -2.68 1.50 -0.71
CA TYR A 26 -3.34 0.87 -1.84
C TYR A 26 -3.25 1.78 -3.06
N TYR A 27 -2.50 1.36 -4.05
CA TYR A 27 -2.43 2.08 -5.32
C TYR A 27 -3.61 1.65 -6.22
N ALA A 28 -4.41 2.63 -6.62
CA ALA A 28 -5.67 2.42 -7.30
C ALA A 28 -5.57 2.82 -8.78
N ALA A 29 -4.94 1.99 -9.60
CA ALA A 29 -4.85 2.21 -11.06
C ALA A 29 -4.60 0.92 -11.85
N TRP A 30 -4.86 -0.24 -11.26
CA TRP A 30 -4.59 -1.53 -11.90
C TRP A 30 -5.83 -2.02 -12.66
N LYS A 31 -5.84 -1.72 -13.94
CA LYS A 31 -6.87 -2.17 -14.87
C LYS A 31 -6.23 -2.55 -16.19
N LYS A 32 -6.47 -3.76 -16.66
CA LYS A 32 -5.94 -4.24 -17.94
C LYS A 32 -6.43 -3.35 -19.08
N GLY A 33 -5.46 -2.81 -19.83
CA GLY A 33 -5.75 -2.00 -21.03
C GLY A 33 -6.35 -0.61 -20.74
N ALA A 34 -6.36 -0.15 -19.49
CA ALA A 34 -6.79 1.20 -19.17
C ALA A 34 -5.60 2.17 -19.15
N PRO A 35 -5.73 3.34 -19.80
CA PRO A 35 -4.77 4.42 -19.58
C PRO A 35 -4.98 4.96 -18.17
N GLY A 36 -3.98 4.83 -17.33
CA GLY A 36 -3.91 5.42 -16.01
C GLY A 36 -2.74 6.38 -15.92
N ILE A 37 -2.31 6.72 -14.70
CA ILE A 37 -0.99 7.32 -14.47
C ILE A 37 0.06 6.35 -14.97
N HIS A 38 -0.16 5.06 -14.75
CA HIS A 38 0.57 3.93 -15.29
C HIS A 38 -0.14 3.40 -16.55
N ASN A 39 0.56 2.68 -17.39
CA ASN A 39 -0.03 1.92 -18.50
C ASN A 39 -0.76 0.65 -18.01
N GLY A 40 -1.39 0.69 -16.83
CA GLY A 40 -1.90 -0.48 -16.18
C GLY A 40 -0.78 -1.48 -15.91
N PHE A 41 -0.94 -2.74 -16.38
CA PHE A 41 0.08 -3.78 -16.23
C PHE A 41 1.10 -3.84 -17.37
N ASP A 42 1.06 -2.92 -18.35
CA ASP A 42 1.92 -3.01 -19.54
C ASP A 42 3.42 -2.90 -19.20
N ASP A 43 3.77 -2.10 -18.20
CA ASP A 43 5.14 -1.97 -17.70
C ASP A 43 5.68 -3.25 -17.03
N LEU A 44 4.82 -4.24 -16.76
CA LEU A 44 5.18 -5.50 -16.13
C LEU A 44 5.40 -6.66 -17.10
N HIS A 45 5.19 -6.48 -18.40
CA HIS A 45 5.31 -7.57 -19.37
C HIS A 45 6.71 -8.21 -19.37
N ASP A 46 7.74 -7.42 -19.15
CA ASP A 46 9.13 -7.90 -19.06
C ASP A 46 9.52 -8.40 -17.64
N TYR A 47 8.56 -8.39 -16.71
CA TYR A 47 8.74 -8.76 -15.29
C TYR A 47 7.69 -9.80 -14.86
N PRO A 48 7.63 -10.98 -15.51
CA PRO A 48 6.55 -11.95 -15.26
C PRO A 48 6.53 -12.49 -13.83
N GLU A 49 7.65 -12.43 -13.11
CA GLU A 49 7.73 -12.79 -11.70
C GLU A 49 6.87 -11.89 -10.79
N ARG A 50 6.64 -10.65 -11.22
CA ARG A 50 5.81 -9.67 -10.50
C ARG A 50 4.32 -9.83 -10.77
N THR A 51 3.92 -10.75 -11.65
CA THR A 51 2.51 -10.97 -11.95
C THR A 51 1.74 -11.22 -10.65
N PRO A 52 0.64 -10.47 -10.39
CA PRO A 52 -0.24 -10.74 -9.26
C PRO A 52 -0.72 -12.18 -9.27
N LEU A 53 -0.94 -12.77 -8.10
CA LEU A 53 -1.42 -14.17 -8.04
C LEU A 53 -2.79 -14.37 -8.71
N MET A 54 -3.59 -13.30 -8.80
CA MET A 54 -4.85 -13.25 -9.55
C MET A 54 -4.67 -13.06 -11.07
N GLY A 55 -3.44 -12.97 -11.57
CA GLY A 55 -3.16 -12.46 -12.92
C GLY A 55 -3.37 -10.97 -13.04
N TYR A 56 -3.35 -10.45 -14.26
CA TYR A 56 -3.63 -9.04 -14.53
C TYR A 56 -5.14 -8.80 -14.45
N TYR A 57 -5.55 -8.22 -13.34
CA TYR A 57 -6.95 -8.05 -12.94
C TYR A 57 -7.50 -6.66 -13.33
N ASP A 58 -8.79 -6.51 -13.21
CA ASP A 58 -9.50 -5.23 -13.20
C ASP A 58 -9.92 -4.93 -11.76
N GLU A 59 -9.29 -3.94 -11.14
CA GLU A 59 -9.57 -3.55 -9.75
C GLU A 59 -10.95 -2.91 -9.56
N GLU A 60 -11.63 -2.53 -10.64
CA GLU A 60 -13.01 -2.08 -10.61
C GLU A 60 -14.01 -3.24 -10.49
N ASN A 61 -13.52 -4.48 -10.48
CA ASN A 61 -14.35 -5.66 -10.27
C ASN A 61 -14.51 -5.95 -8.77
N PRO A 62 -15.74 -5.92 -8.21
CA PRO A 62 -15.96 -6.22 -6.78
C PRO A 62 -15.43 -7.59 -6.33
N ALA A 63 -15.36 -8.59 -7.22
CA ALA A 63 -14.80 -9.90 -6.90
C ALA A 63 -13.27 -9.85 -6.67
N VAL A 64 -12.56 -8.95 -7.35
CA VAL A 64 -11.14 -8.68 -7.07
C VAL A 64 -10.99 -8.08 -5.69
N CYS A 65 -11.80 -7.06 -5.36
CA CYS A 65 -11.80 -6.42 -4.04
C CYS A 65 -12.09 -7.45 -2.93
N ASP A 66 -13.02 -8.38 -3.14
CA ASP A 66 -13.33 -9.44 -2.18
C ASP A 66 -12.11 -10.34 -1.91
N TRP A 67 -11.36 -10.73 -2.93
CA TRP A 67 -10.14 -11.52 -2.75
C TRP A 67 -9.04 -10.73 -2.04
N GLU A 68 -8.84 -9.48 -2.38
CA GLU A 68 -7.83 -8.62 -1.73
C GLU A 68 -8.16 -8.38 -0.27
N ILE A 69 -9.43 -8.07 0.06
CA ILE A 69 -9.89 -7.95 1.44
C ILE A 69 -9.66 -9.25 2.20
N LYS A 70 -10.07 -10.40 1.62
CA LYS A 70 -9.87 -11.70 2.24
C LYS A 70 -8.41 -11.95 2.59
N TRP A 71 -7.51 -11.79 1.60
CA TRP A 71 -6.09 -12.02 1.82
C TRP A 71 -5.50 -11.08 2.86
N ALA A 72 -5.88 -9.82 2.83
CA ALA A 72 -5.40 -8.82 3.79
C ALA A 72 -5.84 -9.15 5.23
N VAL A 73 -7.14 -9.33 5.47
CA VAL A 73 -7.65 -9.52 6.84
C VAL A 73 -7.28 -10.88 7.45
N GLU A 74 -7.12 -11.91 6.64
CA GLU A 74 -6.63 -13.23 7.09
C GLU A 74 -5.14 -13.22 7.47
N HIS A 75 -4.42 -12.15 7.09
CA HIS A 75 -3.02 -11.95 7.46
C HIS A 75 -2.80 -10.75 8.39
N GLY A 76 -3.90 -10.17 8.91
CA GLY A 76 -3.85 -9.12 9.93
C GLY A 76 -3.77 -7.69 9.40
N ILE A 77 -3.81 -7.48 8.08
CA ILE A 77 -3.99 -6.15 7.49
C ILE A 77 -5.49 -5.86 7.49
N ASN A 78 -5.92 -4.81 8.18
CA ASN A 78 -7.33 -4.50 8.43
C ASN A 78 -7.73 -3.09 7.98
N CYS A 79 -6.84 -2.40 7.24
CA CYS A 79 -7.11 -1.10 6.64
C CYS A 79 -6.39 -0.95 5.30
N PHE A 80 -7.09 -0.45 4.29
CA PHE A 80 -6.48 0.04 3.06
C PHE A 80 -6.48 1.56 3.02
N ILE A 81 -5.32 2.15 2.72
CA ILE A 81 -5.14 3.59 2.56
C ILE A 81 -5.00 3.88 1.08
N HIS A 82 -6.03 4.42 0.48
CA HIS A 82 -6.08 4.68 -0.95
C HIS A 82 -5.30 5.92 -1.33
N CYS A 83 -4.43 5.78 -2.34
CA CYS A 83 -3.82 6.90 -3.00
C CYS A 83 -4.90 7.69 -3.75
N TRP A 84 -4.98 9.01 -3.49
CA TRP A 84 -6.02 9.86 -4.02
C TRP A 84 -5.45 10.86 -5.02
N TYR A 85 -5.73 10.65 -6.32
CA TYR A 85 -5.18 11.46 -7.41
C TYR A 85 -6.30 12.22 -8.14
N ARG A 86 -6.46 13.49 -7.80
CA ARG A 86 -7.41 14.37 -8.52
C ARG A 86 -6.89 14.70 -9.92
N LYS A 87 -7.80 14.85 -10.87
CA LYS A 87 -7.49 15.48 -12.16
C LYS A 87 -7.12 16.94 -11.97
N LEU A 88 -6.27 17.43 -12.86
CA LEU A 88 -5.88 18.81 -12.93
C LEU A 88 -6.46 19.46 -14.20
N ASP A 89 -6.81 20.73 -14.11
CA ASP A 89 -7.16 21.53 -15.28
C ASP A 89 -5.92 21.91 -16.11
N ASN A 90 -6.12 22.63 -17.19
CA ASN A 90 -5.04 23.07 -18.08
C ASN A 90 -4.05 24.06 -17.42
N MET A 91 -4.37 24.58 -16.24
CA MET A 91 -3.50 25.45 -15.43
C MET A 91 -2.84 24.69 -14.26
N GLY A 92 -3.02 23.36 -14.19
CA GLY A 92 -2.50 22.53 -13.12
C GLY A 92 -3.26 22.65 -11.80
N LYS A 93 -4.48 23.18 -11.80
CA LYS A 93 -5.31 23.26 -10.59
C LYS A 93 -6.23 22.04 -10.48
N PRO A 94 -6.48 21.53 -9.27
CA PRO A 94 -7.41 20.44 -9.06
C PRO A 94 -8.82 20.81 -9.52
N VAL A 95 -9.44 19.93 -10.33
CA VAL A 95 -10.84 20.02 -10.69
C VAL A 95 -11.74 19.49 -9.55
N ALA A 96 -12.98 19.09 -9.85
CA ALA A 96 -13.90 18.57 -8.83
C ALA A 96 -13.24 17.46 -7.98
N VAL A 97 -13.61 17.40 -6.70
CA VAL A 97 -13.04 16.50 -5.68
C VAL A 97 -13.03 15.05 -6.14
N ASN A 98 -14.08 14.61 -6.79
CA ASN A 98 -14.27 13.23 -7.22
C ASN A 98 -13.89 12.98 -8.68
N ASP A 99 -13.32 13.96 -9.35
CA ASP A 99 -12.78 13.78 -10.69
C ASP A 99 -11.33 13.31 -10.60
N LEU A 100 -11.18 12.00 -10.47
CA LEU A 100 -9.90 11.34 -10.25
C LEU A 100 -9.21 11.00 -11.57
N ARG A 101 -7.88 11.02 -11.56
CA ARG A 101 -7.04 10.54 -12.68
C ARG A 101 -7.08 9.03 -12.79
N CYS A 102 -7.21 8.34 -11.67
CA CYS A 102 -7.29 6.89 -11.59
C CYS A 102 -8.01 6.47 -10.30
N GLY A 103 -8.45 5.24 -10.24
CA GLY A 103 -9.02 4.66 -9.03
C GLY A 103 -10.49 5.01 -8.76
N HIS A 104 -11.14 5.78 -9.64
CA HIS A 104 -12.55 6.14 -9.43
C HIS A 104 -13.45 4.90 -9.35
N GLY A 105 -13.32 4.00 -10.33
CA GLY A 105 -14.10 2.77 -10.35
C GLY A 105 -13.77 1.83 -9.20
N LEU A 106 -12.49 1.79 -8.76
CA LEU A 106 -12.09 1.02 -7.60
C LEU A 106 -12.82 1.47 -6.34
N HIS A 107 -12.92 2.79 -6.09
CA HIS A 107 -13.63 3.28 -4.91
C HIS A 107 -15.08 2.81 -4.90
N GLU A 108 -15.75 2.83 -6.04
CA GLU A 108 -17.09 2.30 -6.20
C GLU A 108 -17.12 0.78 -6.00
N ALA A 109 -16.23 0.03 -6.67
CA ALA A 109 -16.17 -1.42 -6.59
C ALA A 109 -15.88 -1.92 -5.17
N LEU A 110 -15.00 -1.22 -4.44
CA LEU A 110 -14.64 -1.60 -3.07
C LEU A 110 -15.83 -1.47 -2.12
N PHE A 111 -16.63 -0.42 -2.23
CA PHE A 111 -17.85 -0.24 -1.42
C PHE A 111 -18.99 -1.19 -1.83
N HIS A 112 -18.91 -1.81 -2.99
CA HIS A 112 -19.82 -2.87 -3.44
C HIS A 112 -19.29 -4.27 -3.18
N ALA A 113 -18.05 -4.42 -2.69
CA ALA A 113 -17.48 -5.70 -2.33
C ALA A 113 -18.25 -6.34 -1.17
N LYS A 114 -18.51 -7.64 -1.27
CA LYS A 114 -19.28 -8.41 -0.29
C LYS A 114 -18.66 -8.38 1.09
N TYR A 115 -17.32 -8.34 1.14
CA TYR A 115 -16.54 -8.43 2.38
C TYR A 115 -16.01 -7.10 2.89
N GLN A 116 -16.44 -5.97 2.33
CA GLN A 116 -16.02 -4.63 2.77
C GLN A 116 -16.13 -4.40 4.28
N LYS A 117 -17.13 -5.00 4.93
CA LYS A 117 -17.36 -4.88 6.38
C LYS A 117 -16.21 -5.36 7.27
N PHE A 118 -15.30 -6.16 6.73
CA PHE A 118 -14.13 -6.66 7.45
C PHE A 118 -12.91 -5.74 7.37
N MET A 119 -12.96 -4.69 6.54
CA MET A 119 -11.86 -3.78 6.25
C MET A 119 -12.22 -2.35 6.61
N LYS A 120 -11.25 -1.60 7.13
CA LYS A 120 -11.32 -0.15 7.25
C LYS A 120 -10.74 0.50 6.00
N PHE A 121 -11.22 1.69 5.69
CA PHE A 121 -10.77 2.45 4.53
C PHE A 121 -10.31 3.84 4.93
N ALA A 122 -9.19 4.25 4.36
CA ALA A 122 -8.65 5.58 4.53
C ALA A 122 -8.22 6.18 3.20
N ILE A 123 -8.02 7.48 3.20
CA ILE A 123 -7.52 8.22 2.04
C ILE A 123 -6.17 8.82 2.39
N MET A 124 -5.23 8.71 1.46
CA MET A 124 -3.93 9.34 1.56
C MET A 124 -3.95 10.70 0.85
N PHE A 125 -3.75 11.76 1.63
CA PHE A 125 -3.66 13.13 1.15
C PHE A 125 -2.21 13.53 0.87
N GLY A 126 -2.02 14.54 0.04
CA GLY A 126 -0.72 15.16 -0.18
C GLY A 126 0.05 14.62 -1.38
N LEU A 127 -0.44 13.58 -2.05
CA LEU A 127 0.17 13.09 -3.28
C LEU A 127 -0.05 14.01 -4.47
N CYS A 128 -1.18 14.71 -4.50
CA CYS A 128 -1.54 15.59 -5.61
C CYS A 128 -2.25 16.83 -5.13
N ASN A 129 -1.89 17.92 -5.74
CA ASN A 129 -2.41 19.26 -5.69
C ASN A 129 -3.80 19.41 -5.09
N GLY A 130 -3.89 20.07 -3.95
CA GLY A 130 -5.16 20.37 -3.27
C GLY A 130 -5.84 19.20 -2.56
N SER A 131 -5.17 18.06 -2.40
CA SER A 131 -5.72 16.91 -1.67
C SER A 131 -5.70 17.07 -0.14
N THR A 132 -5.25 18.21 0.37
CA THR A 132 -5.35 18.61 1.78
C THR A 132 -6.59 19.41 2.10
N ASP A 133 -7.48 19.60 1.13
CA ASP A 133 -8.73 20.36 1.27
C ASP A 133 -9.67 19.65 2.27
N GLU A 134 -10.20 20.40 3.24
CA GLU A 134 -11.15 19.88 4.22
C GLU A 134 -12.44 19.36 3.58
N GLN A 135 -12.90 20.00 2.52
CA GLN A 135 -14.05 19.53 1.77
C GLN A 135 -13.85 18.13 1.18
N VAL A 136 -12.64 17.83 0.67
CA VAL A 136 -12.30 16.48 0.18
C VAL A 136 -12.45 15.45 1.32
N TYR A 137 -12.00 15.80 2.50
CA TYR A 137 -12.11 14.92 3.67
C TYR A 137 -13.57 14.66 4.03
N GLU A 138 -14.37 15.71 4.19
CA GLU A 138 -15.78 15.59 4.57
C GLU A 138 -16.58 14.77 3.56
N GLU A 139 -16.40 15.01 2.25
CA GLU A 139 -17.08 14.25 1.21
C GLU A 139 -16.69 12.76 1.21
N ASN A 140 -15.45 12.44 1.52
CA ASN A 140 -15.00 11.06 1.55
C ASN A 140 -15.41 10.32 2.82
N ILE A 141 -15.48 11.00 3.97
CA ILE A 141 -16.12 10.43 5.17
C ILE A 141 -17.60 10.14 4.90
N ALA A 142 -18.31 11.03 4.22
CA ALA A 142 -19.69 10.81 3.81
C ALA A 142 -19.86 9.61 2.85
N ARG A 143 -18.82 9.24 2.08
CA ARG A 143 -18.77 8.06 1.23
C ARG A 143 -18.41 6.77 1.95
N GLY A 144 -18.04 6.82 3.23
CA GLY A 144 -17.71 5.66 4.05
C GLY A 144 -16.23 5.42 4.31
N TYR A 145 -15.34 6.36 3.98
CA TYR A 145 -13.95 6.29 4.42
C TYR A 145 -13.83 6.63 5.91
N ASP A 146 -13.11 5.82 6.66
CA ASP A 146 -13.01 5.94 8.12
C ASP A 146 -12.12 7.12 8.57
N PHE A 147 -11.04 7.43 7.85
CA PHE A 147 -10.06 8.46 8.22
C PHE A 147 -9.11 8.83 7.07
N ARG A 148 -8.20 9.79 7.33
CA ARG A 148 -7.20 10.25 6.37
C ARG A 148 -5.78 10.12 6.92
N PHE A 149 -4.80 10.00 6.00
CA PHE A 149 -3.37 10.02 6.29
C PHE A 149 -2.65 11.06 5.45
N GLY A 150 -1.52 11.56 5.97
CA GLY A 150 -0.54 12.26 5.16
C GLY A 150 0.24 11.27 4.26
N TYR A 151 0.85 11.83 3.22
CA TYR A 151 1.71 11.04 2.33
C TYR A 151 2.98 10.57 3.04
N ASP A 152 3.29 9.29 2.89
CA ASP A 152 4.58 8.70 3.23
C ASP A 152 5.04 7.82 2.07
N SER A 153 6.17 8.15 1.47
CA SER A 153 6.75 7.42 0.34
C SER A 153 7.42 6.10 0.73
N GLY A 154 7.30 5.70 1.99
CA GLY A 154 8.04 4.56 2.52
C GLY A 154 9.53 4.86 2.69
N TYR A 155 10.35 3.80 2.73
CA TYR A 155 11.79 3.94 2.94
C TYR A 155 12.55 4.04 1.63
N ILE A 156 13.27 5.15 1.44
CA ILE A 156 14.21 5.35 0.34
C ILE A 156 15.61 5.48 0.94
N PRO A 157 16.55 4.56 0.65
CA PRO A 157 17.90 4.62 1.16
C PRO A 157 18.70 5.77 0.52
N GLU A 158 19.62 6.34 1.29
CA GLU A 158 20.58 7.33 0.75
C GLU A 158 21.63 6.66 -0.14
N LYS A 159 22.09 5.49 0.28
CA LYS A 159 23.09 4.68 -0.42
C LYS A 159 22.49 3.97 -1.63
N ASP A 160 23.27 3.82 -2.69
CA ASP A 160 22.95 2.96 -3.83
C ASP A 160 23.21 1.50 -3.47
N PHE A 161 22.34 0.60 -3.95
CA PHE A 161 22.43 -0.84 -3.70
C PHE A 161 22.68 -1.22 -2.23
N PRO A 162 21.83 -0.77 -1.29
CA PRO A 162 22.01 -1.09 0.12
C PRO A 162 21.84 -2.58 0.37
N ASP A 163 22.57 -3.12 1.33
CA ASP A 163 22.32 -4.49 1.80
C ASP A 163 21.11 -4.57 2.74
N GLU A 164 20.65 -5.80 3.03
CA GLU A 164 19.46 -6.01 3.86
C GLU A 164 19.60 -5.43 5.27
N GLU A 165 20.78 -5.47 5.86
CA GLU A 165 21.03 -4.97 7.22
C GLU A 165 20.97 -3.43 7.26
N GLU A 166 21.57 -2.78 6.27
CA GLU A 166 21.47 -1.34 6.10
C GLU A 166 20.01 -0.89 5.94
N VAL A 167 19.21 -1.64 5.16
CA VAL A 167 17.79 -1.34 4.97
C VAL A 167 16.99 -1.54 6.26
N ILE A 168 17.22 -2.62 7.00
CA ILE A 168 16.53 -2.87 8.27
C ILE A 168 16.84 -1.76 9.26
N ASN A 169 18.13 -1.47 9.44
CA ASN A 169 18.59 -0.45 10.38
C ASN A 169 18.08 0.95 9.96
N GLY A 170 18.16 1.28 8.68
CA GLY A 170 17.70 2.55 8.14
C GLY A 170 16.21 2.80 8.38
N GLN A 171 15.36 1.81 8.14
CA GLN A 171 13.93 1.93 8.41
C GLN A 171 13.64 2.13 9.89
N CYS A 172 14.26 1.31 10.76
CA CYS A 172 14.06 1.40 12.20
C CYS A 172 14.58 2.73 12.77
N GLU A 173 15.75 3.22 12.31
CA GLU A 173 16.31 4.50 12.76
C GLU A 173 15.49 5.69 12.27
N ARG A 174 15.01 5.67 11.02
CA ARG A 174 14.10 6.70 10.50
C ARG A 174 12.87 6.83 11.41
N PHE A 175 12.24 5.72 11.76
CA PHE A 175 11.10 5.75 12.66
C PHE A 175 11.46 6.31 14.03
N LYS A 176 12.57 5.89 14.64
CA LYS A 176 13.05 6.45 15.91
C LYS A 176 13.37 7.94 15.82
N GLN A 177 13.88 8.42 14.67
CA GLN A 177 14.10 9.86 14.45
C GLN A 177 12.78 10.63 14.48
N TYR A 178 11.74 10.13 13.82
CA TYR A 178 10.41 10.75 13.88
C TYR A 178 9.85 10.75 15.29
N LEU A 179 10.02 9.68 16.06
CA LEU A 179 9.59 9.62 17.46
C LEU A 179 10.34 10.61 18.36
N ARG A 180 11.60 10.94 18.06
CA ARG A 180 12.34 12.00 18.78
C ARG A 180 11.79 13.39 18.50
N LEU A 181 11.23 13.62 17.31
CA LEU A 181 10.61 14.90 16.94
C LEU A 181 9.23 15.05 17.57
N ASP A 182 8.39 14.05 17.46
CA ASP A 182 7.05 14.01 18.08
C ASP A 182 6.63 12.57 18.32
N PRO A 183 6.76 12.07 19.57
CA PRO A 183 6.40 10.69 19.90
C PRO A 183 4.89 10.41 19.80
N MET A 184 4.06 11.45 19.75
CA MET A 184 2.61 11.27 19.78
C MET A 184 1.99 11.16 18.38
N LYS A 185 2.59 11.79 17.35
CA LYS A 185 1.92 12.00 16.06
C LYS A 185 2.48 11.18 14.90
N HIS A 186 3.63 10.57 15.07
CA HIS A 186 4.22 9.74 14.01
C HIS A 186 3.76 8.30 14.10
N ILE A 187 3.61 7.64 12.94
CA ILE A 187 3.30 6.23 12.82
C ILE A 187 4.46 5.50 12.15
N ALA A 188 4.59 4.21 12.42
CA ALA A 188 5.59 3.37 11.77
C ALA A 188 5.12 3.03 10.36
N THR A 189 6.00 3.21 9.35
CA THR A 189 5.78 2.76 7.97
C THR A 189 6.89 1.80 7.59
N ALA A 190 6.51 0.55 7.32
CA ALA A 190 7.44 -0.54 6.99
C ALA A 190 7.33 -0.88 5.50
N SER A 191 8.46 -0.91 4.80
CA SER A 191 8.56 -1.32 3.39
C SER A 191 9.31 -2.66 3.29
N CYS A 192 8.84 -3.57 2.42
CA CYS A 192 9.46 -4.89 2.24
C CYS A 192 10.52 -4.90 1.14
N PHE A 193 10.34 -4.14 0.09
CA PHE A 193 11.31 -3.92 -0.98
C PHE A 193 10.91 -2.71 -1.84
N ARG A 194 11.80 -2.28 -2.70
CA ARG A 194 11.58 -1.27 -3.73
C ARG A 194 12.47 -1.54 -4.93
N ASP A 195 11.86 -1.62 -6.10
CA ASP A 195 12.58 -1.75 -7.36
C ASP A 195 11.74 -1.18 -8.51
N ALA A 196 11.90 0.11 -8.77
CA ALA A 196 11.18 0.83 -9.81
C ALA A 196 11.80 0.64 -11.22
N THR A 197 12.56 -0.44 -11.44
CA THR A 197 13.15 -0.73 -12.77
C THR A 197 12.11 -0.75 -13.89
N PRO A 198 10.89 -1.27 -13.75
CA PRO A 198 9.85 -1.17 -14.79
C PRO A 198 9.52 0.25 -15.22
N ARG A 199 9.65 1.21 -14.31
CA ARG A 199 9.40 2.65 -14.58
C ARG A 199 10.59 3.40 -15.18
N THR A 200 11.64 2.72 -15.62
CA THR A 200 12.81 3.37 -16.24
C THR A 200 12.73 3.40 -17.77
N THR A 201 11.53 3.27 -18.34
CA THR A 201 11.26 3.31 -19.77
C THR A 201 11.19 4.74 -20.30
N GLU A 202 11.30 4.88 -21.63
CA GLU A 202 11.14 6.18 -22.30
C GLU A 202 9.79 6.82 -22.01
N HIS A 203 8.73 6.03 -21.85
CA HIS A 203 7.41 6.50 -21.47
C HIS A 203 7.46 7.32 -20.18
N TRP A 204 8.00 6.77 -19.09
CA TRP A 204 8.09 7.46 -17.80
C TRP A 204 9.01 8.68 -17.85
N ILE A 205 10.14 8.57 -18.57
CA ILE A 205 11.07 9.69 -18.77
C ILE A 205 10.38 10.83 -19.51
N SER A 206 9.60 10.54 -20.53
CA SER A 206 8.85 11.55 -21.31
C SER A 206 7.80 12.29 -20.47
N MET A 207 7.25 11.65 -19.45
CA MET A 207 6.34 12.26 -18.47
C MET A 207 7.06 13.07 -17.38
N GLY A 208 8.38 13.16 -17.42
CA GLY A 208 9.19 13.93 -16.47
C GLY A 208 9.56 13.17 -15.19
N TYR A 209 9.28 11.88 -15.11
CA TYR A 209 9.67 11.05 -13.96
C TYR A 209 11.12 10.58 -14.10
N LYS A 210 11.84 10.55 -12.97
CA LYS A 210 13.21 10.02 -12.88
C LYS A 210 13.25 8.95 -11.79
N PHE A 211 13.19 7.70 -12.22
CA PHE A 211 13.38 6.56 -11.31
C PHE A 211 14.84 6.11 -11.34
N HIS A 212 15.38 5.79 -10.19
CA HIS A 212 16.79 5.42 -10.00
C HIS A 212 16.90 3.90 -9.82
N LYS A 213 17.49 3.23 -10.81
CA LYS A 213 17.75 1.77 -10.75
C LYS A 213 18.69 1.38 -9.61
N GLU A 214 19.52 2.33 -9.17
CA GLU A 214 20.51 2.15 -8.11
C GLU A 214 19.90 2.13 -6.72
N LYS A 215 18.71 2.73 -6.55
CA LYS A 215 18.00 2.80 -5.26
C LYS A 215 17.13 1.56 -4.99
N LYS A 216 17.35 0.49 -5.72
CA LYS A 216 16.62 -0.75 -5.50
C LYS A 216 17.19 -1.57 -4.36
N TRP A 217 16.31 -2.19 -3.62
CA TRP A 217 16.63 -3.07 -2.52
C TRP A 217 15.48 -4.04 -2.25
N ARG A 218 15.77 -5.13 -1.55
CA ARG A 218 14.78 -6.14 -1.19
C ARG A 218 15.17 -6.80 0.11
N LEU A 219 14.19 -6.94 1.00
CA LEU A 219 14.29 -7.78 2.18
C LEU A 219 13.65 -9.14 1.90
N SER A 220 14.24 -10.21 2.40
CA SER A 220 13.51 -11.48 2.47
C SER A 220 12.29 -11.35 3.40
N PRO A 221 11.26 -12.20 3.30
CA PRO A 221 10.11 -12.17 4.22
C PRO A 221 10.52 -12.27 5.69
N GLU A 222 11.56 -13.05 6.00
CA GLU A 222 12.13 -13.19 7.33
C GLU A 222 12.79 -11.88 7.83
N LYS A 223 13.49 -11.18 6.95
CA LYS A 223 14.12 -9.89 7.25
C LYS A 223 13.08 -8.78 7.35
N PHE A 224 12.06 -8.79 6.51
CA PHE A 224 10.93 -7.86 6.64
C PHE A 224 10.24 -8.01 8.00
N ARG A 225 10.07 -9.23 8.49
CA ARG A 225 9.55 -9.46 9.84
C ARG A 225 10.39 -8.80 10.94
N LEU A 226 11.71 -8.68 10.77
CA LEU A 226 12.56 -7.98 11.75
C LEU A 226 12.26 -6.48 11.76
N VAL A 227 12.02 -5.86 10.61
CA VAL A 227 11.59 -4.45 10.52
C VAL A 227 10.26 -4.25 11.26
N LEU A 228 9.26 -5.07 10.96
CA LEU A 228 7.94 -5.00 11.61
C LEU A 228 8.04 -5.15 13.13
N ARG A 229 8.85 -6.11 13.61
CA ARG A 229 9.09 -6.33 15.04
C ARG A 229 9.78 -5.13 15.68
N GLY A 230 10.87 -4.64 15.08
CA GLY A 230 11.61 -3.50 15.63
C GLY A 230 10.78 -2.24 15.74
N MET A 231 9.95 -1.96 14.75
CA MET A 231 9.01 -0.84 14.76
C MET A 231 7.91 -1.04 15.81
N LYS A 232 7.34 -2.25 15.91
CA LYS A 232 6.34 -2.57 16.93
C LYS A 232 6.91 -2.40 18.33
N GLU A 233 8.08 -2.93 18.61
CA GLU A 233 8.73 -2.82 19.91
C GLU A 233 9.05 -1.36 20.32
N ALA A 234 9.39 -0.52 19.33
CA ALA A 234 9.57 0.91 19.55
C ALA A 234 8.24 1.60 19.85
N ALA A 235 7.20 1.28 19.10
CA ALA A 235 5.86 1.83 19.26
C ALA A 235 5.23 1.43 20.60
N ASP A 236 5.41 0.20 21.05
CA ASP A 236 4.83 -0.31 22.32
C ASP A 236 5.37 0.42 23.57
N LYS A 237 6.56 1.03 23.48
CA LYS A 237 7.18 1.83 24.55
C LYS A 237 6.68 3.27 24.63
N LEU A 238 5.88 3.71 23.67
CA LEU A 238 5.35 5.08 23.62
C LEU A 238 4.28 5.30 24.69
N PRO A 239 3.98 6.57 25.07
CA PRO A 239 2.85 6.89 25.92
C PRO A 239 1.53 6.40 25.34
N ASP A 240 0.54 6.20 26.21
CA ASP A 240 -0.83 5.93 25.79
C ASP A 240 -1.38 7.11 24.98
N GLY A 241 -2.11 6.79 23.90
CA GLY A 241 -2.60 7.80 22.96
C GLY A 241 -1.67 8.08 21.78
N ALA A 242 -0.40 7.66 21.81
CA ALA A 242 0.49 7.78 20.67
C ALA A 242 -0.05 7.03 19.43
N TRP A 243 0.02 7.67 18.27
CA TRP A 243 -0.53 7.09 17.04
C TRP A 243 0.09 5.76 16.68
N ALA A 244 1.42 5.61 16.81
CA ALA A 244 2.11 4.36 16.51
C ALA A 244 1.72 3.18 17.39
N LYS A 245 1.17 3.41 18.61
CA LYS A 245 0.56 2.33 19.42
C LYS A 245 -0.73 1.81 18.82
N ARG A 246 -1.39 2.60 17.99
CA ARG A 246 -2.73 2.33 17.47
C ARG A 246 -2.71 1.95 16.00
N ILE A 247 -1.72 2.42 15.24
CA ILE A 247 -1.65 2.26 13.78
C ILE A 247 -0.22 1.96 13.37
N MET A 248 -0.04 0.99 12.48
CA MET A 248 1.18 0.71 11.74
C MET A 248 0.84 0.63 10.26
N MET A 249 1.70 1.19 9.42
CA MET A 249 1.54 1.18 7.97
C MET A 249 2.52 0.24 7.30
N ILE A 250 2.05 -0.38 6.21
CA ILE A 250 2.86 -1.13 5.25
C ILE A 250 2.85 -0.36 3.93
N ASP A 251 4.01 -0.14 3.39
CA ASP A 251 4.22 0.46 2.09
C ASP A 251 4.77 -0.61 1.14
N ASN A 252 3.99 -1.17 0.27
CA ASN A 252 2.66 -0.92 -0.24
C ASN A 252 1.85 -2.24 -0.32
N TRP A 253 0.52 -2.19 -0.57
CA TRP A 253 -0.25 -3.41 -0.89
C TRP A 253 0.09 -3.91 -2.29
N ASN A 254 0.03 -3.05 -3.30
CA ASN A 254 -0.03 -3.43 -4.71
C ASN A 254 0.72 -2.50 -5.69
N GLU A 255 1.79 -1.84 -5.29
CA GLU A 255 2.59 -1.00 -6.21
C GLU A 255 3.54 -1.86 -7.04
N TRP A 256 2.98 -2.56 -8.03
CA TRP A 256 3.65 -3.62 -8.79
C TRP A 256 4.88 -3.15 -9.58
N ASP A 257 4.79 -2.02 -10.26
CA ASP A 257 5.83 -1.50 -11.15
C ASP A 257 6.89 -0.64 -10.43
N GLU A 258 6.60 -0.15 -9.22
CA GLU A 258 7.63 0.37 -8.32
C GLU A 258 8.30 -0.71 -7.47
N GLY A 259 7.78 -1.94 -7.52
CA GLY A 259 8.33 -3.07 -6.78
C GLY A 259 8.30 -2.87 -5.28
N HIS A 260 7.20 -2.37 -4.72
CA HIS A 260 6.92 -2.41 -3.28
C HIS A 260 5.48 -2.87 -3.06
N TYR A 261 5.32 -4.16 -2.86
CA TYR A 261 4.01 -4.79 -2.69
C TYR A 261 4.08 -5.98 -1.73
N VAL A 262 3.05 -6.17 -0.92
CA VAL A 262 2.87 -7.36 -0.09
C VAL A 262 1.73 -8.25 -0.58
N SER A 263 0.93 -7.78 -1.53
CA SER A 263 -0.10 -8.58 -2.19
C SER A 263 0.50 -9.82 -2.84
N PRO A 264 -0.19 -10.97 -2.80
CA PRO A 264 0.38 -12.21 -3.33
C PRO A 264 0.72 -12.14 -4.82
N SER A 265 1.92 -12.59 -5.16
CA SER A 265 2.49 -12.58 -6.52
C SER A 265 2.98 -13.96 -6.92
N HIS A 266 3.31 -14.15 -8.20
CA HIS A 266 3.89 -15.39 -8.68
C HIS A 266 5.26 -15.67 -8.05
N GLU A 267 6.06 -14.63 -7.79
CA GLU A 267 7.40 -14.80 -7.18
C GLU A 267 7.33 -15.23 -5.72
N PHE A 268 6.46 -14.59 -4.92
CA PHE A 268 6.48 -14.76 -3.47
C PHE A 268 5.30 -15.54 -2.92
N GLY A 269 4.23 -15.74 -3.68
CA GLY A 269 2.99 -16.24 -3.13
C GLY A 269 2.55 -15.37 -1.95
N PHE A 270 2.26 -16.00 -0.81
CA PHE A 270 1.82 -15.32 0.42
C PHE A 270 2.95 -15.00 1.41
N LYS A 271 4.22 -15.19 1.06
CA LYS A 271 5.34 -15.15 2.02
C LYS A 271 5.44 -13.81 2.77
N TYR A 272 5.25 -12.67 2.10
CA TYR A 272 5.29 -11.37 2.78
C TYR A 272 4.10 -11.16 3.72
N LEU A 273 2.90 -11.59 3.35
CA LEU A 273 1.75 -11.56 4.23
C LEU A 273 1.92 -12.50 5.45
N GLN A 274 2.64 -13.60 5.27
CA GLN A 274 2.96 -14.55 6.35
C GLN A 274 4.07 -14.06 7.29
N ALA A 275 4.79 -12.99 6.94
CA ALA A 275 5.79 -12.38 7.81
C ALA A 275 5.24 -11.85 9.15
N LYS A 276 3.93 -11.77 9.29
CA LYS A 276 3.08 -11.49 10.47
C LYS A 276 3.61 -10.42 11.44
N ILE A 277 2.86 -9.34 11.50
CA ILE A 277 3.06 -8.25 12.48
C ILE A 277 2.61 -8.70 13.89
N CYS A 278 1.65 -9.60 13.98
CA CYS A 278 1.12 -10.13 15.23
C CYS A 278 1.43 -11.62 15.36
N GLU A 279 2.33 -11.99 16.27
CA GLU A 279 2.40 -13.35 16.77
C GLU A 279 1.11 -13.61 17.57
N ARG A 280 0.33 -14.64 17.19
CA ARG A 280 -0.67 -15.18 18.10
C ARG A 280 0.06 -15.55 19.38
N LYS A 281 -0.30 -14.95 20.50
CA LYS A 281 -0.09 -15.64 21.79
C LYS A 281 -0.97 -16.90 21.71
N LEU A 282 -0.32 -18.04 21.46
CA LEU A 282 -0.94 -19.33 21.68
C LEU A 282 -1.19 -19.39 23.20
N HIS A 283 -2.44 -19.27 23.59
CA HIS A 283 -2.90 -19.63 24.95
C HIS A 283 -3.25 -21.09 24.97
#